data_66f65c75796c5afdbd94d95666c92f2e
#
_entry.id   66f65c75796c5afdbd94d95666c92f2e
#
_cell.length_a   1.000
_cell.length_b   1.000
_cell.length_c   1.000
_cell.angle_alpha   90.00
_cell.angle_beta   90.00
_cell.angle_gamma   90.00
#
_symmetry.space_group_name_H-M   'P 1'
#
loop_
_entity.id
_entity.type
_entity.pdbx_description
1 polymer ?
#
loop_
_entity_poly.entity_id
_entity_poly.type
_entity_poly.pdbx_seq_one_letter_code
_entity_poly.pdbx_strand_id
1 'polypeptide(L)'
;MRRRTALLVASATAVALALGGLLGGVLAEAPSAGPRPAVESRALAQRALSPAGGSLTGTAVGALEAAVRARPRDADTLVELGFAYQLRWRETGDASYLPLSETALDRALHVRPDDANAVLGLGSLALIRHEFRSALVYGRHARRLLVGSARPYGVIGDALVELGRYPAAFAAFERMVSLRPSLASYARIAYARELTGDREGAEGAMRLALEAAGGQPESTAWALVEISKLDLSLGRVDRAERLAREAGQALPGYPSARIQLARVEAARGDDQAAIRDAREAVAALPTQQGVALLADLLDRAGRPSAARNQRRLVGVIEQLLQASGVRVDLEAAGYRADRHIEPSKTVELARRARADRPSIYGDDALGWALARAGRCAEALPWARRSLRLGTKDPLLYFHLGYAEGCAGNRAAMRDWYARALELSPQFSVRWAPVARTALGCS
;
A
#
# COMPACT_ATOMS: atom_id res chain seq x y z
N MET A 1 -20.67 33.49 -10.71
CA MET A 1 -19.31 33.04 -10.38
C MET A 1 -19.39 31.99 -9.26
N ARG A 2 -19.38 30.74 -9.58
CA ARG A 2 -19.42 29.63 -8.59
C ARG A 2 -18.07 28.92 -8.67
N ARG A 3 -17.25 29.09 -7.62
CA ARG A 3 -16.01 28.35 -7.43
C ARG A 3 -16.34 26.89 -7.13
N ARG A 4 -16.01 26.00 -8.03
CA ARG A 4 -16.05 24.56 -7.81
C ARG A 4 -14.67 24.11 -7.34
N THR A 5 -14.58 23.64 -6.12
CA THR A 5 -13.37 23.04 -5.54
C THR A 5 -13.47 21.52 -5.75
N ALA A 6 -12.57 20.97 -6.53
CA ALA A 6 -12.45 19.51 -6.71
C ALA A 6 -11.21 18.96 -6.01
N LEU A 7 -11.25 17.75 -5.54
CA LEU A 7 -10.33 17.16 -4.57
C LEU A 7 -9.82 15.76 -4.90
N LEU A 8 -8.56 15.38 -4.65
CA LEU A 8 -8.03 14.24 -4.32
C LEU A 8 -6.74 13.66 -3.95
N VAL A 9 -6.53 12.51 -3.65
CA VAL A 9 -5.44 11.75 -3.04
C VAL A 9 -4.72 10.84 -4.01
N ALA A 10 -3.42 10.90 -4.08
CA ALA A 10 -2.64 9.88 -4.76
C ALA A 10 -1.17 9.85 -4.35
N SER A 11 -0.76 9.64 -3.14
CA SER A 11 0.65 9.40 -2.86
C SER A 11 0.98 8.44 -1.73
N ALA A 12 0.01 8.12 -0.89
CA ALA A 12 0.19 7.01 0.08
C ALA A 12 -0.04 5.62 -0.55
N THR A 13 -0.38 5.58 -1.84
CA THR A 13 -0.86 4.37 -2.52
C THR A 13 0.24 3.35 -2.79
N ALA A 14 1.45 3.79 -3.10
CA ALA A 14 2.53 2.88 -3.45
C ALA A 14 2.98 2.02 -2.25
N VAL A 15 3.03 2.62 -1.05
CA VAL A 15 3.54 1.94 0.14
C VAL A 15 2.54 0.96 0.75
N ALA A 16 1.27 1.33 0.89
CA ALA A 16 0.26 0.44 1.47
C ALA A 16 -0.12 -0.71 0.53
N LEU A 17 -0.06 -0.50 -0.79
CA LEU A 17 -0.37 -1.53 -1.78
C LEU A 17 0.82 -2.45 -2.08
N ALA A 18 2.04 -1.93 -2.06
CA ALA A 18 3.24 -2.77 -2.09
C ALA A 18 3.25 -3.75 -0.91
N LEU A 19 2.89 -3.29 0.31
CA LEU A 19 2.80 -4.16 1.47
C LEU A 19 1.70 -5.23 1.33
N GLY A 20 0.53 -4.92 0.79
CA GLY A 20 -0.55 -5.90 0.60
C GLY A 20 -0.19 -7.04 -0.36
N GLY A 21 0.36 -6.72 -1.52
CA GLY A 21 0.81 -7.72 -2.51
C GLY A 21 2.14 -8.37 -2.14
N LEU A 22 3.02 -7.62 -1.48
CA LEU A 22 4.32 -8.13 -1.00
C LEU A 22 4.16 -9.15 0.13
N LEU A 23 3.16 -8.99 1.01
CA LEU A 23 2.80 -9.98 2.02
C LEU A 23 2.23 -11.26 1.41
N GLY A 24 1.53 -11.19 0.27
CA GLY A 24 1.06 -12.37 -0.46
C GLY A 24 2.18 -13.36 -0.77
N GLY A 25 3.34 -12.87 -1.21
CA GLY A 25 4.52 -13.71 -1.46
C GLY A 25 5.16 -14.30 -0.20
N VAL A 26 5.08 -13.61 0.93
CA VAL A 26 5.55 -14.13 2.23
C VAL A 26 4.62 -15.22 2.78
N LEU A 27 3.31 -15.05 2.56
CA LEU A 27 2.28 -15.98 3.06
C LEU A 27 2.05 -17.19 2.14
N ALA A 28 2.33 -17.07 0.83
CA ALA A 28 2.13 -18.15 -0.14
C ALA A 28 3.17 -19.29 -0.07
N GLU A 29 4.24 -19.12 0.69
CA GLU A 29 5.26 -20.15 0.87
C GLU A 29 4.94 -21.03 2.08
N ALA A 30 4.23 -22.14 1.85
CA ALA A 30 4.13 -23.19 2.86
C ALA A 30 5.51 -23.81 3.15
N PRO A 31 5.85 -24.09 4.41
CA PRO A 31 7.10 -24.75 4.74
C PRO A 31 7.15 -26.15 4.13
N SER A 32 8.23 -26.45 3.42
CA SER A 32 8.56 -27.82 2.98
C SER A 32 8.95 -28.63 4.22
N ALA A 33 8.00 -29.40 4.78
CA ALA A 33 8.26 -30.34 5.85
C ALA A 33 7.87 -31.74 5.41
N GLY A 34 8.74 -32.71 5.72
CA GLY A 34 8.54 -34.11 5.42
C GLY A 34 7.29 -34.76 6.07
N PRO A 35 6.92 -35.96 5.67
CA PRO A 35 5.61 -36.53 5.93
C PRO A 35 5.41 -36.87 7.40
N ARG A 36 4.41 -36.26 8.03
CA ARG A 36 3.84 -36.60 9.35
C ARG A 36 2.32 -36.62 9.30
N PRO A 37 1.62 -37.47 10.07
CA PRO A 37 0.18 -37.69 9.96
C PRO A 37 -0.64 -36.60 10.66
N ALA A 38 -0.78 -35.47 9.98
CA ALA A 38 -1.80 -34.43 10.19
C ALA A 38 -2.23 -33.89 8.81
N VAL A 39 -2.28 -34.80 7.85
CA VAL A 39 -2.27 -34.50 6.40
C VAL A 39 -3.56 -33.79 5.95
N GLU A 40 -4.72 -34.10 6.57
CA GLU A 40 -6.00 -33.54 6.07
C GLU A 40 -6.21 -32.09 6.49
N SER A 41 -5.95 -31.74 7.76
CA SER A 41 -6.09 -30.35 8.23
C SER A 41 -5.05 -29.40 7.60
N ARG A 42 -3.84 -29.92 7.39
CA ARG A 42 -2.73 -29.18 6.77
C ARG A 42 -2.92 -29.01 5.26
N ALA A 43 -3.42 -30.03 4.57
CA ALA A 43 -3.77 -29.94 3.15
C ALA A 43 -4.96 -29.01 2.92
N LEU A 44 -5.95 -28.96 3.81
CA LEU A 44 -7.07 -28.02 3.80
C LEU A 44 -6.58 -26.58 4.05
N ALA A 45 -5.72 -26.38 5.07
CA ALA A 45 -5.13 -25.08 5.33
C ALA A 45 -4.23 -24.60 4.19
N GLN A 46 -3.41 -25.48 3.61
CA GLN A 46 -2.58 -25.14 2.44
C GLN A 46 -3.38 -24.85 1.19
N ARG A 47 -4.49 -25.57 0.94
CA ARG A 47 -5.41 -25.26 -0.17
C ARG A 47 -6.18 -23.96 0.05
N ALA A 48 -6.52 -23.63 1.29
CA ALA A 48 -7.25 -22.43 1.64
C ALA A 48 -6.35 -21.19 1.72
N LEU A 49 -5.06 -21.37 1.99
CA LEU A 49 -4.04 -20.31 1.87
C LEU A 49 -3.57 -20.11 0.42
N SER A 50 -4.03 -20.96 -0.51
CA SER A 50 -3.91 -20.72 -1.96
C SER A 50 -4.98 -19.70 -2.38
N PRO A 51 -4.66 -18.70 -3.22
CA PRO A 51 -5.50 -17.51 -3.44
C PRO A 51 -6.75 -17.75 -4.31
N ALA A 52 -7.55 -18.77 -4.01
CA ALA A 52 -8.71 -19.16 -4.81
C ALA A 52 -10.06 -18.97 -4.08
N GLY A 53 -10.26 -17.83 -3.41
CA GLY A 53 -11.59 -17.41 -2.98
C GLY A 53 -11.74 -17.07 -1.50
N GLY A 54 -12.22 -15.87 -1.18
CA GLY A 54 -12.39 -15.33 0.17
C GLY A 54 -13.31 -16.14 1.11
N SER A 55 -14.13 -17.04 0.59
CA SER A 55 -14.91 -17.98 1.41
C SER A 55 -14.04 -19.14 1.96
N LEU A 56 -13.00 -19.55 1.26
CA LEU A 56 -12.11 -20.63 1.65
C LEU A 56 -11.21 -20.23 2.82
N THR A 57 -10.74 -18.99 2.87
CA THR A 57 -9.90 -18.50 3.98
C THR A 57 -10.68 -18.41 5.28
N GLY A 58 -11.95 -17.99 5.25
CA GLY A 58 -12.81 -18.01 6.43
C GLY A 58 -13.01 -19.42 6.98
N THR A 59 -13.23 -20.39 6.11
CA THR A 59 -13.34 -21.81 6.48
C THR A 59 -12.02 -22.34 7.07
N ALA A 60 -10.87 -21.93 6.48
CA ALA A 60 -9.55 -22.34 6.98
C ALA A 60 -9.26 -21.75 8.36
N VAL A 61 -9.58 -20.48 8.60
CA VAL A 61 -9.46 -19.87 9.94
C VAL A 61 -10.25 -20.67 10.97
N GLY A 62 -11.53 -20.98 10.70
CA GLY A 62 -12.36 -21.77 11.61
C GLY A 62 -11.79 -23.17 11.87
N ALA A 63 -11.25 -23.84 10.83
CA ALA A 63 -10.61 -25.15 10.98
C ALA A 63 -9.32 -25.09 11.81
N LEU A 64 -8.49 -24.07 11.59
CA LEU A 64 -7.25 -23.84 12.35
C LEU A 64 -7.56 -23.48 13.80
N GLU A 65 -8.56 -22.66 14.07
CA GLU A 65 -9.03 -22.38 15.44
C GLU A 65 -9.51 -23.64 16.16
N ALA A 66 -10.26 -24.51 15.48
CA ALA A 66 -10.69 -25.79 16.03
C ALA A 66 -9.48 -26.71 16.33
N ALA A 67 -8.50 -26.75 15.42
CA ALA A 67 -7.28 -27.53 15.61
C ALA A 67 -6.43 -27.01 16.80
N VAL A 68 -6.34 -25.67 16.96
CA VAL A 68 -5.66 -25.04 18.11
C VAL A 68 -6.41 -25.33 19.42
N ARG A 69 -7.77 -25.35 19.41
CA ARG A 69 -8.53 -25.77 20.60
C ARG A 69 -8.26 -27.23 21.01
N ALA A 70 -8.15 -28.11 20.01
CA ALA A 70 -7.85 -29.52 20.25
C ALA A 70 -6.39 -29.76 20.68
N ARG A 71 -5.46 -28.96 20.15
CA ARG A 71 -4.02 -29.07 20.44
C ARG A 71 -3.40 -27.72 20.74
N PRO A 72 -3.60 -27.15 21.96
CA PRO A 72 -3.22 -25.75 22.27
C PRO A 72 -1.72 -25.45 22.25
N ARG A 73 -0.87 -26.50 22.24
CA ARG A 73 0.60 -26.43 22.22
C ARG A 73 1.21 -26.90 20.88
N ASP A 74 0.42 -27.02 19.83
CA ASP A 74 0.94 -27.29 18.47
C ASP A 74 1.45 -25.99 17.84
N ALA A 75 2.77 -25.78 17.92
CA ALA A 75 3.40 -24.57 17.42
C ALA A 75 3.19 -24.37 15.91
N ASP A 76 3.20 -25.44 15.11
CA ASP A 76 2.99 -25.37 13.67
C ASP A 76 1.58 -24.87 13.33
N THR A 77 0.56 -25.41 13.99
CA THR A 77 -0.84 -24.96 13.81
C THR A 77 -1.04 -23.52 14.29
N LEU A 78 -0.38 -23.10 15.37
CA LEU A 78 -0.42 -21.71 15.85
C LEU A 78 0.20 -20.75 14.85
N VAL A 79 1.31 -21.11 14.23
CA VAL A 79 1.95 -20.32 13.17
C VAL A 79 1.04 -20.19 11.95
N GLU A 80 0.47 -21.31 11.50
CA GLU A 80 -0.46 -21.33 10.37
C GLU A 80 -1.68 -20.44 10.65
N LEU A 81 -2.24 -20.48 11.85
CA LEU A 81 -3.35 -19.63 12.28
C LEU A 81 -2.96 -18.15 12.29
N GLY A 82 -1.76 -17.80 12.78
CA GLY A 82 -1.25 -16.43 12.77
C GLY A 82 -1.18 -15.84 11.37
N PHE A 83 -0.66 -16.59 10.39
CA PHE A 83 -0.65 -16.17 8.99
C PHE A 83 -2.05 -16.15 8.37
N ALA A 84 -2.92 -17.09 8.71
CA ALA A 84 -4.31 -17.10 8.21
C ALA A 84 -5.07 -15.85 8.65
N TYR A 85 -4.87 -15.36 9.88
CA TYR A 85 -5.44 -14.09 10.34
C TYR A 85 -4.90 -12.89 9.56
N GLN A 86 -3.59 -12.82 9.25
CA GLN A 86 -3.04 -11.75 8.41
C GLN A 86 -3.64 -11.76 7.00
N LEU A 87 -3.82 -12.95 6.43
CA LEU A 87 -4.48 -13.09 5.14
C LEU A 87 -5.94 -12.66 5.21
N ARG A 88 -6.67 -13.05 6.25
CA ARG A 88 -8.06 -12.68 6.43
C ARG A 88 -8.26 -11.17 6.60
N TRP A 89 -7.38 -10.52 7.36
CA TRP A 89 -7.36 -9.05 7.41
C TRP A 89 -7.19 -8.43 6.02
N ARG A 90 -6.26 -8.92 5.21
CA ARG A 90 -6.02 -8.42 3.85
C ARG A 90 -7.24 -8.54 2.95
N GLU A 91 -7.99 -9.63 3.07
CA GLU A 91 -9.19 -9.90 2.26
C GLU A 91 -10.39 -9.07 2.69
N THR A 92 -10.55 -8.84 3.99
CA THR A 92 -11.77 -8.25 4.55
C THR A 92 -11.61 -6.82 5.03
N GLY A 93 -10.38 -6.36 5.27
CA GLY A 93 -10.10 -5.09 5.95
C GLY A 93 -10.44 -5.09 7.44
N ASP A 94 -10.87 -6.22 8.01
CA ASP A 94 -11.22 -6.32 9.42
C ASP A 94 -9.96 -6.38 10.27
N ALA A 95 -9.61 -5.24 10.87
CA ALA A 95 -8.41 -5.06 11.65
C ALA A 95 -8.39 -5.88 12.96
N SER A 96 -9.54 -6.45 13.38
CA SER A 96 -9.62 -7.32 14.56
C SER A 96 -8.77 -8.59 14.43
N TYR A 97 -8.48 -9.02 13.20
CA TYR A 97 -7.59 -10.16 12.95
C TYR A 97 -6.11 -9.88 13.30
N LEU A 98 -5.68 -8.63 13.39
CA LEU A 98 -4.27 -8.32 13.68
C LEU A 98 -3.84 -8.71 15.10
N PRO A 99 -4.57 -8.34 16.17
CA PRO A 99 -4.25 -8.83 17.52
C PRO A 99 -4.43 -10.34 17.67
N LEU A 100 -5.35 -10.97 16.92
CA LEU A 100 -5.49 -12.43 16.91
C LEU A 100 -4.25 -13.10 16.29
N SER A 101 -3.71 -12.54 15.20
CA SER A 101 -2.46 -13.00 14.59
C SER A 101 -1.29 -12.92 15.57
N GLU A 102 -1.13 -11.77 16.25
CA GLU A 102 -0.09 -11.60 17.27
C GLU A 102 -0.18 -12.65 18.35
N THR A 103 -1.37 -12.80 18.94
CA THR A 103 -1.61 -13.81 20.00
C THR A 103 -1.25 -15.22 19.55
N ALA A 104 -1.60 -15.61 18.33
CA ALA A 104 -1.30 -16.94 17.81
C ALA A 104 0.22 -17.16 17.64
N LEU A 105 0.91 -16.16 17.07
CA LEU A 105 2.37 -16.22 16.83
C LEU A 105 3.16 -16.16 18.13
N ASP A 106 2.75 -15.35 19.10
CA ASP A 106 3.39 -15.31 20.42
C ASP A 106 3.22 -16.63 21.17
N ARG A 107 2.04 -17.23 21.10
CA ARG A 107 1.83 -18.57 21.67
C ARG A 107 2.72 -19.62 21.00
N ALA A 108 2.94 -19.52 19.69
CA ALA A 108 3.88 -20.42 18.99
C ALA A 108 5.30 -20.26 19.54
N LEU A 109 5.76 -19.02 19.77
CA LEU A 109 7.07 -18.74 20.36
C LEU A 109 7.18 -19.16 21.83
N HIS A 110 6.08 -19.14 22.61
CA HIS A 110 6.08 -19.71 23.96
C HIS A 110 6.28 -21.24 23.96
N VAL A 111 5.79 -21.92 22.92
CA VAL A 111 6.00 -23.38 22.75
C VAL A 111 7.38 -23.69 22.17
N ARG A 112 7.82 -22.89 21.20
CA ARG A 112 9.09 -23.05 20.47
C ARG A 112 9.74 -21.67 20.30
N PRO A 113 10.61 -21.23 21.23
CA PRO A 113 11.17 -19.87 21.27
C PRO A 113 11.89 -19.42 19.99
N ASP A 114 12.52 -20.34 19.26
CA ASP A 114 13.22 -20.09 18.00
C ASP A 114 12.43 -20.57 16.77
N ASP A 115 11.11 -20.58 16.84
CA ASP A 115 10.30 -20.88 15.66
C ASP A 115 10.47 -19.79 14.59
N ALA A 116 11.22 -20.13 13.55
CA ALA A 116 11.60 -19.18 12.50
C ALA A 116 10.40 -18.63 11.72
N ASN A 117 9.33 -19.41 11.57
CA ASN A 117 8.12 -18.97 10.89
C ASN A 117 7.27 -18.05 11.77
N ALA A 118 7.20 -18.33 13.10
CA ALA A 118 6.56 -17.43 14.05
C ALA A 118 7.26 -16.06 14.08
N VAL A 119 8.60 -16.05 14.18
CA VAL A 119 9.40 -14.81 14.11
C VAL A 119 9.17 -14.06 12.81
N LEU A 120 9.14 -14.76 11.67
CA LEU A 120 8.85 -14.15 10.38
C LEU A 120 7.42 -13.59 10.29
N GLY A 121 6.46 -14.31 10.87
CA GLY A 121 5.06 -13.90 10.97
C GLY A 121 4.88 -12.60 11.77
N LEU A 122 5.58 -12.48 12.91
CA LEU A 122 5.62 -11.24 13.69
C LEU A 122 6.30 -10.09 12.92
N GLY A 123 7.33 -10.40 12.13
CA GLY A 123 7.94 -9.42 11.23
C GLY A 123 6.98 -8.90 10.16
N SER A 124 6.18 -9.80 9.58
CA SER A 124 5.12 -9.47 8.63
C SER A 124 4.01 -8.63 9.29
N LEU A 125 3.57 -9.02 10.48
CA LEU A 125 2.57 -8.28 11.26
C LEU A 125 3.06 -6.87 11.63
N ALA A 126 4.32 -6.74 12.02
CA ALA A 126 4.92 -5.44 12.31
C ALA A 126 4.98 -4.52 11.07
N LEU A 127 5.20 -5.07 9.86
CA LEU A 127 5.06 -4.31 8.61
C LEU A 127 3.62 -3.84 8.41
N ILE A 128 2.63 -4.70 8.62
CA ILE A 128 1.19 -4.36 8.53
C ILE A 128 0.83 -3.23 9.49
N ARG A 129 1.36 -3.26 10.71
CA ARG A 129 1.14 -2.24 11.73
C ARG A 129 1.99 -0.97 11.55
N HIS A 130 2.81 -0.92 10.50
CA HIS A 130 3.78 0.15 10.25
C HIS A 130 4.81 0.33 11.38
N GLU A 131 5.15 -0.76 12.06
CA GLU A 131 6.17 -0.84 13.11
C GLU A 131 7.54 -1.24 12.51
N PHE A 132 8.05 -0.42 11.60
CA PHE A 132 9.18 -0.78 10.73
C PHE A 132 10.48 -1.08 11.47
N ARG A 133 10.70 -0.47 12.64
CA ARG A 133 11.87 -0.83 13.47
C ARG A 133 11.75 -2.24 14.03
N SER A 134 10.58 -2.62 14.53
CA SER A 134 10.27 -3.97 15.02
C SER A 134 10.33 -4.99 13.87
N ALA A 135 9.74 -4.67 12.71
CA ALA A 135 9.81 -5.50 11.52
C ALA A 135 11.26 -5.80 11.10
N LEU A 136 12.15 -4.79 11.15
CA LEU A 136 13.56 -4.97 10.84
C LEU A 136 14.26 -5.89 11.86
N VAL A 137 13.92 -5.80 13.14
CA VAL A 137 14.46 -6.69 14.19
C VAL A 137 14.02 -8.13 13.94
N TYR A 138 12.71 -8.37 13.76
CA TYR A 138 12.17 -9.69 13.45
C TYR A 138 12.72 -10.25 12.14
N GLY A 139 12.77 -9.46 11.08
CA GLY A 139 13.32 -9.88 9.79
C GLY A 139 14.78 -10.33 9.88
N ARG A 140 15.61 -9.60 10.64
CA ARG A 140 17.01 -9.98 10.90
C ARG A 140 17.11 -11.24 11.76
N HIS A 141 16.24 -11.42 12.73
CA HIS A 141 16.18 -12.63 13.53
C HIS A 141 15.78 -13.82 12.66
N ALA A 142 14.68 -13.72 11.92
CA ALA A 142 14.24 -14.77 11.00
C ALA A 142 15.33 -15.15 9.98
N ARG A 143 16.13 -14.19 9.50
CA ARG A 143 17.25 -14.47 8.58
C ARG A 143 18.32 -15.37 9.21
N ARG A 144 18.59 -15.21 10.51
CA ARG A 144 19.56 -16.08 11.21
C ARG A 144 19.03 -17.51 11.36
N LEU A 145 17.72 -17.66 11.57
CA LEU A 145 17.06 -18.95 11.74
C LEU A 145 16.80 -19.67 10.40
N LEU A 146 16.47 -18.90 9.35
CA LEU A 146 16.15 -19.39 8.01
C LEU A 146 17.31 -19.16 7.04
N VAL A 147 18.44 -19.82 7.28
CA VAL A 147 19.62 -19.68 6.42
C VAL A 147 19.28 -20.09 4.98
N GLY A 148 19.62 -19.23 4.02
CA GLY A 148 19.34 -19.46 2.58
C GLY A 148 17.91 -19.17 2.11
N SER A 149 16.98 -18.79 3.01
CA SER A 149 15.61 -18.43 2.62
C SER A 149 15.55 -17.00 2.08
N ALA A 150 14.77 -16.79 1.03
CA ALA A 150 14.45 -15.48 0.47
C ALA A 150 13.48 -14.65 1.34
N ARG A 151 12.61 -15.32 2.10
CA ARG A 151 11.47 -14.71 2.84
C ARG A 151 11.89 -13.60 3.81
N PRO A 152 12.90 -13.77 4.68
CA PRO A 152 13.31 -12.71 5.61
C PRO A 152 13.81 -11.45 4.92
N TYR A 153 14.39 -11.56 3.72
CA TYR A 153 14.88 -10.40 2.98
C TYR A 153 13.75 -9.49 2.49
N GLY A 154 12.56 -10.03 2.24
CA GLY A 154 11.37 -9.23 1.96
C GLY A 154 11.02 -8.33 3.14
N VAL A 155 10.89 -8.90 4.34
CA VAL A 155 10.60 -8.14 5.57
C VAL A 155 11.70 -7.09 5.87
N ILE A 156 12.96 -7.48 5.74
CA ILE A 156 14.11 -6.58 5.95
C ILE A 156 14.08 -5.42 4.96
N GLY A 157 13.90 -5.72 3.68
CA GLY A 157 13.92 -4.70 2.62
C GLY A 157 12.77 -3.71 2.75
N ASP A 158 11.54 -4.19 2.96
CA ASP A 158 10.35 -3.36 3.15
C ASP A 158 10.51 -2.43 4.37
N ALA A 159 10.98 -2.97 5.51
CA ALA A 159 11.26 -2.15 6.69
C ALA A 159 12.35 -1.09 6.44
N LEU A 160 13.40 -1.44 5.70
CA LEU A 160 14.50 -0.53 5.38
C LEU A 160 14.06 0.61 4.44
N VAL A 161 13.17 0.35 3.47
CA VAL A 161 12.58 1.39 2.61
C VAL A 161 11.87 2.44 3.47
N GLU A 162 10.99 1.99 4.36
CA GLU A 162 10.23 2.88 5.22
C GLU A 162 11.10 3.65 6.23
N LEU A 163 12.19 3.02 6.66
CA LEU A 163 13.21 3.67 7.48
C LEU A 163 14.18 4.55 6.66
N GLY A 164 13.96 4.76 5.36
CA GLY A 164 14.77 5.61 4.49
C GLY A 164 16.20 5.08 4.24
N ARG A 165 16.44 3.79 4.50
CA ARG A 165 17.74 3.13 4.33
C ARG A 165 17.83 2.43 2.98
N TYR A 166 17.61 3.19 1.90
CA TYR A 166 17.40 2.69 0.55
C TYR A 166 18.50 1.79 -0.01
N PRO A 167 19.82 2.12 0.10
CA PRO A 167 20.86 1.22 -0.42
C PRO A 167 20.80 -0.17 0.20
N ALA A 168 20.56 -0.25 1.51
CA ALA A 168 20.43 -1.53 2.21
C ALA A 168 19.11 -2.26 1.88
N ALA A 169 18.04 -1.52 1.62
CA ALA A 169 16.75 -2.08 1.19
C ALA A 169 16.90 -2.72 -0.20
N PHE A 170 17.51 -2.02 -1.15
CA PHE A 170 17.70 -2.50 -2.52
C PHE A 170 18.62 -3.73 -2.55
N ALA A 171 19.69 -3.72 -1.78
CA ALA A 171 20.54 -4.91 -1.62
C ALA A 171 19.77 -6.12 -1.02
N ALA A 172 18.83 -5.87 -0.10
CA ALA A 172 17.97 -6.94 0.42
C ALA A 172 17.02 -7.49 -0.65
N PHE A 173 16.44 -6.64 -1.50
CA PHE A 173 15.58 -7.05 -2.61
C PHE A 173 16.35 -7.82 -3.69
N GLU A 174 17.56 -7.37 -4.04
CA GLU A 174 18.45 -8.10 -4.95
C GLU A 174 18.80 -9.48 -4.39
N ARG A 175 19.10 -9.55 -3.09
CA ARG A 175 19.38 -10.83 -2.44
C ARG A 175 18.14 -11.73 -2.43
N MET A 176 16.95 -11.18 -2.21
CA MET A 176 15.70 -11.91 -2.26
C MET A 176 15.46 -12.55 -3.63
N VAL A 177 15.59 -11.77 -4.72
CA VAL A 177 15.37 -12.28 -6.07
C VAL A 177 16.46 -13.27 -6.50
N SER A 178 17.71 -13.08 -6.09
CA SER A 178 18.79 -14.02 -6.39
C SER A 178 18.62 -15.38 -5.70
N LEU A 179 17.99 -15.40 -4.52
CA LEU A 179 17.68 -16.65 -3.80
C LEU A 179 16.44 -17.33 -4.37
N ARG A 180 15.42 -16.56 -4.71
CA ARG A 180 14.16 -17.07 -5.25
C ARG A 180 13.47 -16.05 -6.13
N PRO A 181 13.60 -16.14 -7.46
CA PRO A 181 12.75 -15.42 -8.40
C PRO A 181 11.28 -15.78 -8.14
N SER A 182 10.43 -14.77 -7.92
CA SER A 182 9.02 -14.95 -7.58
C SER A 182 8.25 -13.65 -7.77
N LEU A 183 6.92 -13.69 -7.80
CA LEU A 183 6.08 -12.50 -7.81
C LEU A 183 6.53 -11.50 -6.73
N ALA A 184 6.72 -11.97 -5.50
CA ALA A 184 7.07 -11.12 -4.37
C ALA A 184 8.45 -10.46 -4.49
N SER A 185 9.45 -11.16 -5.07
CA SER A 185 10.80 -10.59 -5.25
C SER A 185 10.83 -9.63 -6.43
N TYR A 186 10.20 -9.96 -7.56
CA TYR A 186 10.14 -9.07 -8.73
C TYR A 186 9.35 -7.79 -8.44
N ALA A 187 8.26 -7.88 -7.68
CA ALA A 187 7.48 -6.72 -7.26
C ALA A 187 8.31 -5.73 -6.43
N ARG A 188 9.21 -6.22 -5.56
CA ARG A 188 10.12 -5.38 -4.78
C ARG A 188 11.21 -4.74 -5.64
N ILE A 189 11.72 -5.46 -6.64
CA ILE A 189 12.63 -4.88 -7.64
C ILE A 189 11.90 -3.78 -8.44
N ALA A 190 10.65 -4.01 -8.84
CA ALA A 190 9.84 -3.01 -9.52
C ALA A 190 9.68 -1.74 -8.65
N TYR A 191 9.35 -1.91 -7.38
CA TYR A 191 9.21 -0.80 -6.46
C TYR A 191 10.52 -0.03 -6.23
N ALA A 192 11.65 -0.74 -6.11
CA ALA A 192 12.96 -0.10 -6.00
C ALA A 192 13.29 0.77 -7.24
N ARG A 193 12.96 0.28 -8.44
CA ARG A 193 13.13 1.01 -9.69
C ARG A 193 12.20 2.21 -9.80
N GLU A 194 10.94 2.08 -9.39
CA GLU A 194 9.99 3.18 -9.30
C GLU A 194 10.51 4.28 -8.37
N LEU A 195 11.00 3.93 -7.18
CA LEU A 195 11.58 4.86 -6.22
C LEU A 195 12.78 5.63 -6.78
N THR A 196 13.55 5.03 -7.68
CA THR A 196 14.72 5.64 -8.32
C THR A 196 14.39 6.30 -9.67
N GLY A 197 13.11 6.37 -10.05
CA GLY A 197 12.64 7.03 -11.27
C GLY A 197 12.81 6.21 -12.55
N ASP A 198 13.23 4.94 -12.44
CA ASP A 198 13.29 3.98 -13.55
C ASP A 198 11.91 3.32 -13.76
N ARG A 199 10.98 4.06 -14.37
CA ARG A 199 9.59 3.63 -14.53
C ARG A 199 9.44 2.49 -15.55
N GLU A 200 10.25 2.49 -16.60
CA GLU A 200 10.24 1.42 -17.61
C GLU A 200 10.82 0.11 -17.03
N GLY A 201 11.90 0.21 -16.29
CA GLY A 201 12.44 -0.93 -15.58
C GLY A 201 11.50 -1.45 -14.48
N ALA A 202 10.75 -0.57 -13.81
CA ALA A 202 9.71 -0.97 -12.86
C ALA A 202 8.60 -1.76 -13.55
N GLU A 203 8.11 -1.29 -14.71
CA GLU A 203 7.13 -2.04 -15.51
C GLU A 203 7.68 -3.40 -15.96
N GLY A 204 8.92 -3.45 -16.45
CA GLY A 204 9.57 -4.70 -16.84
C GLY A 204 9.65 -5.71 -15.70
N ALA A 205 10.02 -5.26 -14.50
CA ALA A 205 10.05 -6.11 -13.30
C ALA A 205 8.65 -6.57 -12.87
N MET A 206 7.62 -5.72 -12.99
CA MET A 206 6.24 -6.12 -12.71
C MET A 206 5.69 -7.13 -13.73
N ARG A 207 6.15 -7.11 -14.98
CA ARG A 207 5.81 -8.16 -15.96
C ARG A 207 6.40 -9.50 -15.56
N LEU A 208 7.66 -9.55 -15.10
CA LEU A 208 8.25 -10.77 -14.54
C LEU A 208 7.47 -11.23 -13.29
N ALA A 209 6.97 -10.31 -12.47
CA ALA A 209 6.10 -10.66 -11.35
C ALA A 209 4.79 -11.29 -11.82
N LEU A 210 4.18 -10.77 -12.89
CA LEU A 210 2.95 -11.31 -13.48
C LEU A 210 3.19 -12.74 -14.06
N GLU A 211 4.29 -12.94 -14.76
CA GLU A 211 4.67 -14.27 -15.25
C GLU A 211 4.87 -15.25 -14.09
N ALA A 212 5.54 -14.81 -13.02
CA ALA A 212 5.78 -15.61 -11.82
C ALA A 212 4.50 -15.86 -10.99
N ALA A 213 3.39 -15.17 -11.27
CA ALA A 213 2.09 -15.43 -10.66
C ALA A 213 1.52 -16.82 -11.04
N GLY A 214 1.98 -17.38 -12.17
CA GLY A 214 1.63 -18.75 -12.57
C GLY A 214 0.13 -18.97 -12.80
N GLY A 215 -0.60 -17.92 -13.20
CA GLY A 215 -2.05 -17.99 -13.44
C GLY A 215 -2.91 -18.04 -12.17
N GLN A 216 -2.31 -17.89 -10.98
CA GLN A 216 -3.09 -17.81 -9.74
C GLN A 216 -3.96 -16.53 -9.75
N PRO A 217 -5.31 -16.64 -9.63
CA PRO A 217 -6.22 -15.51 -9.87
C PRO A 217 -5.89 -14.25 -9.09
N GLU A 218 -5.70 -14.32 -7.77
CA GLU A 218 -5.40 -13.16 -6.94
C GLU A 218 -4.04 -12.54 -7.29
N SER A 219 -3.01 -13.38 -7.44
CA SER A 219 -1.66 -12.93 -7.80
C SER A 219 -1.62 -12.27 -9.17
N THR A 220 -2.33 -12.85 -10.14
CA THR A 220 -2.47 -12.30 -11.50
C THR A 220 -3.22 -10.97 -11.47
N ALA A 221 -4.38 -10.92 -10.81
CA ALA A 221 -5.18 -9.70 -10.70
C ALA A 221 -4.39 -8.57 -10.01
N TRP A 222 -3.67 -8.91 -8.94
CA TRP A 222 -2.83 -7.94 -8.25
C TRP A 222 -1.71 -7.39 -9.15
N ALA A 223 -0.96 -8.25 -9.83
CA ALA A 223 0.12 -7.82 -10.71
C ALA A 223 -0.38 -6.95 -11.88
N LEU A 224 -1.53 -7.31 -12.47
CA LEU A 224 -2.19 -6.51 -13.51
C LEU A 224 -2.60 -5.12 -13.00
N VAL A 225 -3.13 -5.02 -11.76
CA VAL A 225 -3.45 -3.73 -11.13
C VAL A 225 -2.19 -2.89 -10.94
N GLU A 226 -1.08 -3.47 -10.48
CA GLU A 226 0.16 -2.71 -10.27
C GLU A 226 0.75 -2.22 -11.61
N ILE A 227 0.75 -3.04 -12.67
CA ILE A 227 1.15 -2.59 -14.01
C ILE A 227 0.21 -1.48 -14.53
N SER A 228 -1.10 -1.63 -14.31
CA SER A 228 -2.09 -0.60 -14.67
C SER A 228 -1.83 0.75 -13.98
N LYS A 229 -1.40 0.73 -12.71
CA LYS A 229 -1.02 1.95 -11.98
C LYS A 229 0.21 2.61 -12.60
N LEU A 230 1.23 1.82 -12.92
CA LEU A 230 2.43 2.31 -13.62
C LEU A 230 2.07 2.94 -14.97
N ASP A 231 1.24 2.27 -15.77
CA ASP A 231 0.78 2.81 -17.05
C ASP A 231 -0.03 4.11 -16.90
N LEU A 232 -0.96 4.17 -15.94
CA LEU A 232 -1.72 5.38 -15.67
C LEU A 232 -0.81 6.53 -15.24
N SER A 233 0.19 6.26 -14.42
CA SER A 233 1.18 7.25 -14.01
C SER A 233 2.09 7.72 -15.15
N LEU A 234 2.17 6.96 -16.24
CA LEU A 234 2.86 7.30 -17.51
C LEU A 234 1.92 7.96 -18.53
N GLY A 235 0.66 8.24 -18.16
CA GLY A 235 -0.34 8.79 -19.08
C GLY A 235 -0.88 7.79 -20.11
N ARG A 236 -0.54 6.51 -20.01
CA ARG A 236 -0.98 5.44 -20.92
C ARG A 236 -2.38 4.94 -20.53
N VAL A 237 -3.37 5.82 -20.57
CA VAL A 237 -4.70 5.62 -20.00
C VAL A 237 -5.41 4.39 -20.58
N ASP A 238 -5.37 4.19 -21.91
CA ASP A 238 -6.02 3.06 -22.59
C ASP A 238 -5.43 1.71 -22.20
N ARG A 239 -4.13 1.68 -21.99
CA ARG A 239 -3.45 0.47 -21.55
C ARG A 239 -3.73 0.18 -20.07
N ALA A 240 -3.75 1.21 -19.25
CA ALA A 240 -4.13 1.10 -17.84
C ALA A 240 -5.56 0.55 -17.68
N GLU A 241 -6.50 0.99 -18.54
CA GLU A 241 -7.87 0.47 -18.53
C GLU A 241 -7.93 -1.03 -18.88
N ARG A 242 -7.28 -1.43 -19.99
CA ARG A 242 -7.26 -2.84 -20.38
C ARG A 242 -6.75 -3.73 -19.25
N LEU A 243 -5.62 -3.38 -18.65
CA LEU A 243 -5.03 -4.14 -17.55
C LEU A 243 -5.93 -4.18 -16.30
N ALA A 244 -6.59 -3.07 -15.95
CA ALA A 244 -7.52 -3.06 -14.83
C ALA A 244 -8.76 -3.93 -15.10
N ARG A 245 -9.26 -3.98 -16.35
CA ARG A 245 -10.34 -4.88 -16.76
C ARG A 245 -9.90 -6.35 -16.74
N GLU A 246 -8.71 -6.64 -17.25
CA GLU A 246 -8.11 -7.98 -17.19
C GLU A 246 -7.95 -8.46 -15.74
N ALA A 247 -7.54 -7.57 -14.82
CA ALA A 247 -7.48 -7.87 -13.39
C ALA A 247 -8.86 -8.25 -12.82
N GLY A 248 -9.91 -7.52 -13.22
CA GLY A 248 -11.29 -7.82 -12.82
C GLY A 248 -11.83 -9.13 -13.44
N GLN A 249 -11.31 -9.54 -14.59
CA GLN A 249 -11.63 -10.83 -15.22
C GLN A 249 -10.88 -11.98 -14.54
N ALA A 250 -9.60 -11.77 -14.20
CA ALA A 250 -8.78 -12.76 -13.49
C ALA A 250 -9.32 -13.07 -12.09
N LEU A 251 -9.86 -12.06 -11.40
CA LEU A 251 -10.51 -12.22 -10.10
C LEU A 251 -11.81 -11.37 -10.04
N PRO A 252 -12.96 -11.96 -10.36
CA PRO A 252 -14.24 -11.25 -10.30
C PRO A 252 -14.52 -10.69 -8.92
N GLY A 253 -14.95 -9.41 -8.89
CA GLY A 253 -15.23 -8.71 -7.63
C GLY A 253 -14.01 -8.15 -6.91
N TYR A 254 -12.81 -8.24 -7.46
CA TYR A 254 -11.58 -7.74 -6.84
C TYR A 254 -11.63 -6.21 -6.62
N PRO A 255 -11.66 -5.73 -5.36
CA PRO A 255 -11.88 -4.31 -5.08
C PRO A 255 -10.77 -3.41 -5.64
N SER A 256 -9.52 -3.88 -5.64
CA SER A 256 -8.39 -3.11 -6.16
C SER A 256 -8.48 -2.87 -7.67
N ALA A 257 -9.00 -3.84 -8.44
CA ALA A 257 -9.23 -3.67 -9.86
C ALA A 257 -10.31 -2.59 -10.13
N ARG A 258 -11.39 -2.60 -9.35
CA ARG A 258 -12.45 -1.58 -9.45
C ARG A 258 -11.95 -0.18 -9.05
N ILE A 259 -11.15 -0.06 -7.99
CA ILE A 259 -10.52 1.22 -7.62
C ILE A 259 -9.61 1.72 -8.74
N GLN A 260 -8.87 0.82 -9.40
CA GLN A 260 -8.01 1.20 -10.50
C GLN A 260 -8.83 1.61 -11.74
N LEU A 261 -9.91 0.92 -12.06
CA LEU A 261 -10.86 1.36 -13.09
C LEU A 261 -11.44 2.74 -12.79
N ALA A 262 -11.89 2.98 -11.55
CA ALA A 262 -12.40 4.29 -11.15
C ALA A 262 -11.36 5.41 -11.34
N ARG A 263 -10.06 5.14 -11.13
CA ARG A 263 -9.00 6.10 -11.39
C ARG A 263 -8.82 6.37 -12.89
N VAL A 264 -8.87 5.33 -13.70
CA VAL A 264 -8.76 5.43 -15.16
C VAL A 264 -9.94 6.20 -15.74
N GLU A 265 -11.16 5.88 -15.33
CA GLU A 265 -12.39 6.57 -15.75
C GLU A 265 -12.39 8.04 -15.32
N ALA A 266 -11.92 8.30 -14.08
CA ALA A 266 -11.70 9.65 -13.60
C ALA A 266 -10.68 10.45 -14.45
N ALA A 267 -9.63 9.79 -14.93
CA ALA A 267 -8.63 10.38 -15.81
C ALA A 267 -9.18 10.68 -17.21
N ARG A 268 -10.17 9.91 -17.66
CA ARG A 268 -10.94 10.16 -18.90
C ARG A 268 -12.02 11.22 -18.76
N GLY A 269 -12.34 11.64 -17.53
CA GLY A 269 -13.43 12.58 -17.23
C GLY A 269 -14.80 11.92 -17.10
N ASP A 270 -14.90 10.59 -17.14
CA ASP A 270 -16.16 9.86 -16.88
C ASP A 270 -16.40 9.71 -15.37
N ASP A 271 -16.89 10.79 -14.75
CA ASP A 271 -17.16 10.82 -13.32
C ASP A 271 -18.26 9.84 -12.89
N GLN A 272 -19.21 9.55 -13.78
CA GLN A 272 -20.32 8.64 -13.45
C GLN A 272 -19.82 7.19 -13.35
N ALA A 273 -19.03 6.73 -14.30
CA ALA A 273 -18.40 5.42 -14.25
C ALA A 273 -17.45 5.32 -13.04
N ALA A 274 -16.56 6.32 -12.86
CA ALA A 274 -15.62 6.36 -11.74
C ALA A 274 -16.30 6.28 -10.36
N ILE A 275 -17.43 6.99 -10.17
CA ILE A 275 -18.20 6.93 -8.92
C ILE A 275 -18.86 5.57 -8.74
N ARG A 276 -19.36 4.95 -9.81
CA ARG A 276 -19.96 3.61 -9.75
C ARG A 276 -18.93 2.57 -9.28
N ASP A 277 -17.81 2.48 -9.97
CA ASP A 277 -16.77 1.51 -9.66
C ASP A 277 -16.12 1.74 -8.29
N ALA A 278 -15.89 3.01 -7.90
CA ALA A 278 -15.41 3.35 -6.57
C ALA A 278 -16.42 2.95 -5.46
N ARG A 279 -17.73 3.11 -5.69
CA ARG A 279 -18.77 2.67 -4.73
C ARG A 279 -18.79 1.17 -4.53
N GLU A 280 -18.74 0.41 -5.63
CA GLU A 280 -18.72 -1.05 -5.56
C GLU A 280 -17.48 -1.56 -4.84
N ALA A 281 -16.32 -0.95 -5.13
CA ALA A 281 -15.08 -1.28 -4.43
C ALA A 281 -15.14 -0.97 -2.93
N VAL A 282 -15.65 0.20 -2.55
CA VAL A 282 -15.79 0.63 -1.14
C VAL A 282 -16.82 -0.24 -0.40
N ALA A 283 -17.88 -0.66 -1.08
CA ALA A 283 -18.87 -1.57 -0.49
C ALA A 283 -18.29 -2.96 -0.21
N ALA A 284 -17.37 -3.44 -1.06
CA ALA A 284 -16.72 -4.73 -0.91
C ALA A 284 -15.55 -4.67 0.11
N LEU A 285 -14.73 -3.61 0.06
CA LEU A 285 -13.58 -3.40 0.94
C LEU A 285 -13.35 -1.89 1.18
N PRO A 286 -13.83 -1.34 2.31
CA PRO A 286 -13.74 0.09 2.60
C PRO A 286 -12.33 0.47 3.06
N THR A 287 -11.40 0.61 2.14
CA THR A 287 -10.06 1.14 2.45
C THR A 287 -10.10 2.67 2.58
N GLN A 288 -9.24 3.25 3.45
CA GLN A 288 -9.15 4.70 3.61
C GLN A 288 -8.97 5.42 2.27
N GLN A 289 -8.14 4.87 1.39
CA GLN A 289 -7.86 5.43 0.07
C GLN A 289 -9.04 5.32 -0.89
N GLY A 290 -9.72 4.17 -0.91
CA GLY A 290 -10.90 3.97 -1.76
C GLY A 290 -12.05 4.91 -1.35
N VAL A 291 -12.28 5.03 -0.04
CA VAL A 291 -13.28 5.94 0.52
C VAL A 291 -12.93 7.40 0.24
N ALA A 292 -11.66 7.79 0.37
CA ALA A 292 -11.18 9.12 0.04
C ALA A 292 -11.36 9.43 -1.46
N LEU A 293 -11.00 8.50 -2.35
CA LEU A 293 -11.22 8.64 -3.80
C LEU A 293 -12.70 8.84 -4.11
N LEU A 294 -13.58 8.02 -3.55
CA LEU A 294 -15.02 8.16 -3.76
C LEU A 294 -15.55 9.51 -3.28
N ALA A 295 -15.07 10.00 -2.13
CA ALA A 295 -15.44 11.32 -1.62
C ALA A 295 -15.07 12.43 -2.61
N ASP A 296 -13.91 12.34 -3.21
CA ASP A 296 -13.39 13.35 -4.10
C ASP A 296 -14.08 13.32 -5.48
N LEU A 297 -14.37 12.15 -5.98
CA LEU A 297 -15.20 11.98 -7.18
C LEU A 297 -16.60 12.55 -6.97
N LEU A 298 -17.20 12.32 -5.80
CA LEU A 298 -18.49 12.89 -5.44
C LEU A 298 -18.46 14.42 -5.35
N ASP A 299 -17.40 15.00 -4.78
CA ASP A 299 -17.22 16.46 -4.76
C ASP A 299 -17.11 17.02 -6.19
N ARG A 300 -16.29 16.40 -7.04
CA ARG A 300 -16.13 16.79 -8.45
C ARG A 300 -17.44 16.72 -9.22
N ALA A 301 -18.26 15.73 -8.95
CA ALA A 301 -19.59 15.56 -9.54
C ALA A 301 -20.67 16.48 -8.91
N GLY A 302 -20.33 17.41 -8.00
CA GLY A 302 -21.26 18.31 -7.37
C GLY A 302 -22.19 17.68 -6.33
N ARG A 303 -21.75 16.56 -5.69
CA ARG A 303 -22.51 15.83 -4.66
C ARG A 303 -21.89 15.99 -3.27
N PRO A 304 -21.77 17.21 -2.70
CA PRO A 304 -20.99 17.48 -1.49
C PRO A 304 -21.54 16.79 -0.23
N SER A 305 -22.84 16.55 -0.15
CA SER A 305 -23.44 15.85 0.99
C SER A 305 -23.02 14.38 1.03
N ALA A 306 -23.03 13.69 -0.12
CA ALA A 306 -22.55 12.32 -0.23
C ALA A 306 -21.03 12.24 0.05
N ALA A 307 -20.26 13.19 -0.47
CA ALA A 307 -18.82 13.28 -0.19
C ALA A 307 -18.52 13.47 1.30
N ARG A 308 -19.29 14.28 2.03
CA ARG A 308 -19.14 14.45 3.50
C ARG A 308 -19.38 13.13 4.25
N ASN A 309 -20.35 12.31 3.78
CA ASN A 309 -20.59 11.00 4.40
C ASN A 309 -19.38 10.08 4.25
N GLN A 310 -18.78 10.03 3.06
CA GLN A 310 -17.56 9.24 2.83
C GLN A 310 -16.40 9.77 3.70
N ARG A 311 -16.23 11.08 3.83
CA ARG A 311 -15.19 11.65 4.69
C ARG A 311 -15.32 11.27 6.16
N ARG A 312 -16.56 11.13 6.67
CA ARG A 312 -16.76 10.60 8.03
C ARG A 312 -16.31 9.14 8.17
N LEU A 313 -16.54 8.34 7.14
CA LEU A 313 -16.10 6.94 7.12
C LEU A 313 -14.56 6.82 7.17
N VAL A 314 -13.81 7.74 6.54
CA VAL A 314 -12.35 7.78 6.68
C VAL A 314 -11.93 7.86 8.15
N GLY A 315 -12.52 8.76 8.92
CA GLY A 315 -12.22 8.88 10.36
C GLY A 315 -12.56 7.62 11.17
N VAL A 316 -13.66 6.94 10.84
CA VAL A 316 -14.01 5.66 11.49
C VAL A 316 -12.97 4.59 11.17
N ILE A 317 -12.54 4.48 9.91
CA ILE A 317 -11.50 3.53 9.50
C ILE A 317 -10.18 3.81 10.23
N GLU A 318 -9.76 5.08 10.33
CA GLU A 318 -8.57 5.47 11.08
C GLU A 318 -8.65 5.03 12.55
N GLN A 319 -9.78 5.24 13.21
CA GLN A 319 -9.98 4.82 14.61
C GLN A 319 -9.91 3.30 14.79
N LEU A 320 -10.54 2.52 13.89
CA LEU A 320 -10.51 1.06 13.94
C LEU A 320 -9.09 0.50 13.73
N LEU A 321 -8.34 1.06 12.77
CA LEU A 321 -6.96 0.68 12.51
C LEU A 321 -6.06 1.00 13.72
N GLN A 322 -6.19 2.20 14.29
CA GLN A 322 -5.44 2.59 15.49
C GLN A 322 -5.76 1.71 16.70
N ALA A 323 -7.04 1.38 16.91
CA ALA A 323 -7.45 0.47 17.98
C ALA A 323 -6.87 -0.94 17.84
N SER A 324 -6.50 -1.34 16.62
CA SER A 324 -5.86 -2.63 16.29
C SER A 324 -4.32 -2.55 16.20
N GLY A 325 -3.73 -1.43 16.64
CA GLY A 325 -2.30 -1.23 16.71
C GLY A 325 -1.65 -0.73 15.40
N VAL A 326 -2.44 -0.38 14.37
CA VAL A 326 -1.88 0.14 13.11
C VAL A 326 -1.54 1.62 13.24
N ARG A 327 -0.33 2.01 12.89
CA ARG A 327 0.12 3.41 12.87
C ARG A 327 -0.27 4.05 11.54
N VAL A 328 -1.32 4.85 11.56
CA VAL A 328 -1.88 5.51 10.36
C VAL A 328 -1.42 6.98 10.22
N ASP A 329 -0.47 7.42 11.00
CA ASP A 329 -0.10 8.84 11.13
C ASP A 329 0.33 9.47 9.80
N LEU A 330 1.03 8.73 8.93
CA LEU A 330 1.48 9.24 7.63
C LEU A 330 0.31 9.49 6.68
N GLU A 331 -0.55 8.50 6.55
CA GLU A 331 -1.73 8.53 5.69
C GLU A 331 -2.73 9.60 6.17
N ALA A 332 -2.93 9.67 7.49
CA ALA A 332 -3.79 10.68 8.12
C ALA A 332 -3.23 12.09 7.95
N ALA A 333 -1.91 12.28 8.06
CA ALA A 333 -1.28 13.59 7.84
C ALA A 333 -1.48 14.07 6.41
N GLY A 334 -1.23 13.23 5.40
CA GLY A 334 -1.46 13.54 3.99
C GLY A 334 -2.93 13.88 3.72
N TYR A 335 -3.84 13.03 4.18
CA TYR A 335 -5.29 13.24 4.02
C TYR A 335 -5.78 14.57 4.63
N ARG A 336 -5.31 14.90 5.83
CA ARG A 336 -5.67 16.14 6.52
C ARG A 336 -5.04 17.37 5.88
N ALA A 337 -3.79 17.28 5.45
CA ALA A 337 -3.10 18.35 4.72
C ALA A 337 -3.80 18.67 3.41
N ASP A 338 -4.19 17.66 2.63
CA ASP A 338 -4.98 17.84 1.41
C ASP A 338 -6.25 18.66 1.65
N ARG A 339 -6.89 18.48 2.77
CA ARG A 339 -8.20 19.08 3.11
C ARG A 339 -8.11 20.28 4.03
N HIS A 340 -6.90 20.71 4.34
CA HIS A 340 -6.64 21.82 5.26
C HIS A 340 -7.35 21.65 6.61
N ILE A 341 -7.36 20.41 7.12
CA ILE A 341 -7.97 20.07 8.41
C ILE A 341 -6.96 20.35 9.53
N GLU A 342 -7.29 21.19 10.49
CA GLU A 342 -6.50 21.53 11.67
C GLU A 342 -4.99 21.68 11.36
N PRO A 343 -4.56 22.66 10.53
CA PRO A 343 -3.22 22.69 9.94
C PRO A 343 -2.08 22.52 10.95
N SER A 344 -2.16 23.16 12.11
CA SER A 344 -1.13 23.05 13.16
C SER A 344 -1.02 21.61 13.71
N LYS A 345 -2.14 20.98 14.04
CA LYS A 345 -2.15 19.58 14.52
C LYS A 345 -1.71 18.61 13.41
N THR A 346 -2.05 18.91 12.15
CA THR A 346 -1.62 18.12 11.00
C THR A 346 -0.11 18.17 10.81
N VAL A 347 0.52 19.33 11.04
CA VAL A 347 2.00 19.44 11.04
C VAL A 347 2.62 18.61 12.16
N GLU A 348 2.05 18.63 13.36
CA GLU A 348 2.55 17.79 14.46
C GLU A 348 2.41 16.31 14.15
N LEU A 349 1.27 15.90 13.59
CA LEU A 349 1.04 14.54 13.14
C LEU A 349 2.07 14.12 12.08
N ALA A 350 2.31 14.95 11.07
CA ALA A 350 3.30 14.71 10.02
C ALA A 350 4.73 14.62 10.57
N ARG A 351 5.08 15.40 11.59
CA ARG A 351 6.38 15.30 12.27
C ARG A 351 6.57 13.95 12.96
N ARG A 352 5.55 13.46 13.69
CA ARG A 352 5.59 12.12 14.30
C ARG A 352 5.69 11.03 13.25
N ALA A 353 4.83 11.10 12.23
CA ALA A 353 4.84 10.15 11.12
C ALA A 353 6.23 10.07 10.45
N ARG A 354 6.84 11.22 10.17
CA ARG A 354 8.18 11.30 9.60
C ARG A 354 9.28 10.75 10.54
N ALA A 355 9.15 10.94 11.86
CA ALA A 355 10.11 10.37 12.81
C ALA A 355 10.07 8.85 12.83
N ASP A 356 8.91 8.26 12.65
CA ASP A 356 8.74 6.80 12.57
C ASP A 356 9.08 6.24 11.19
N ARG A 357 8.75 7.00 10.12
CA ARG A 357 8.96 6.63 8.69
C ARG A 357 9.77 7.70 7.98
N PRO A 358 11.11 7.77 8.17
CA PRO A 358 11.97 8.77 7.52
C PRO A 358 12.22 8.46 6.02
N SER A 359 11.22 7.94 5.34
CA SER A 359 11.19 7.70 3.89
C SER A 359 10.98 8.99 3.10
N ILE A 360 11.08 8.93 1.77
CA ILE A 360 10.76 10.06 0.90
C ILE A 360 9.30 10.50 1.08
N TYR A 361 8.38 9.56 1.34
CA TYR A 361 6.97 9.87 1.60
C TYR A 361 6.74 10.49 2.98
N GLY A 362 7.55 10.12 3.99
CA GLY A 362 7.56 10.80 5.28
C GLY A 362 8.08 12.25 5.19
N ASP A 363 9.09 12.48 4.35
CA ASP A 363 9.60 13.81 4.06
C ASP A 363 8.54 14.63 3.27
N ASP A 364 7.88 14.03 2.28
CA ASP A 364 6.80 14.67 1.51
C ASP A 364 5.61 15.06 2.42
N ALA A 365 5.11 14.14 3.23
CA ALA A 365 3.96 14.41 4.10
C ALA A 365 4.24 15.56 5.07
N LEU A 366 5.47 15.66 5.60
CA LEU A 366 5.85 16.79 6.45
C LEU A 366 5.98 18.09 5.64
N GLY A 367 6.64 18.05 4.49
CA GLY A 367 6.74 19.20 3.59
C GLY A 367 5.36 19.71 3.16
N TRP A 368 4.48 18.79 2.78
CA TRP A 368 3.12 19.10 2.37
C TRP A 368 2.29 19.72 3.50
N ALA A 369 2.30 19.10 4.69
CA ALA A 369 1.58 19.63 5.85
C ALA A 369 2.05 21.04 6.23
N LEU A 370 3.37 21.30 6.20
CA LEU A 370 3.95 22.61 6.45
C LEU A 370 3.52 23.64 5.39
N ALA A 371 3.59 23.30 4.11
CA ALA A 371 3.17 24.18 3.02
C ALA A 371 1.68 24.53 3.12
N ARG A 372 0.84 23.54 3.43
CA ARG A 372 -0.60 23.72 3.64
C ARG A 372 -0.94 24.53 4.91
N ALA A 373 -0.06 24.54 5.89
CA ALA A 373 -0.16 25.38 7.08
C ALA A 373 0.42 26.81 6.88
N GLY A 374 0.86 27.16 5.67
CA GLY A 374 1.47 28.47 5.38
C GLY A 374 2.92 28.61 5.89
N ARG A 375 3.53 27.51 6.38
CA ARG A 375 4.92 27.50 6.89
C ARG A 375 5.91 27.20 5.74
N CYS A 376 5.86 28.05 4.73
CA CYS A 376 6.48 27.82 3.42
C CYS A 376 8.00 27.64 3.46
N ALA A 377 8.70 28.46 4.25
CA ALA A 377 10.16 28.37 4.39
C ALA A 377 10.59 27.03 5.04
N GLU A 378 9.80 26.52 5.99
CA GLU A 378 10.06 25.23 6.62
C GLU A 378 9.68 24.05 5.71
N ALA A 379 8.71 24.22 4.82
CA ALA A 379 8.25 23.17 3.90
C ALA A 379 9.29 22.81 2.84
N LEU A 380 9.98 23.79 2.28
CA LEU A 380 10.88 23.61 1.14
C LEU A 380 11.97 22.56 1.33
N PRO A 381 12.72 22.53 2.45
CA PRO A 381 13.75 21.50 2.65
C PRO A 381 13.17 20.08 2.61
N TRP A 382 11.98 19.89 3.15
CA TRP A 382 11.32 18.57 3.19
C TRP A 382 10.77 18.18 1.83
N ALA A 383 10.08 19.09 1.13
CA ALA A 383 9.59 18.85 -0.21
C ALA A 383 10.73 18.55 -1.20
N ARG A 384 11.87 19.25 -1.12
CA ARG A 384 13.05 18.94 -1.93
C ARG A 384 13.67 17.59 -1.56
N ARG A 385 13.69 17.26 -0.25
CA ARG A 385 14.23 16.00 0.24
C ARG A 385 13.39 14.79 -0.18
N SER A 386 12.09 14.95 -0.41
CA SER A 386 11.23 13.87 -0.90
C SER A 386 11.64 13.39 -2.31
N LEU A 387 12.34 14.21 -3.07
CA LEU A 387 12.84 13.87 -4.41
C LEU A 387 14.30 13.36 -4.44
N ARG A 388 14.93 13.09 -3.29
CA ARG A 388 16.36 12.74 -3.21
C ARG A 388 16.77 11.46 -3.93
N LEU A 389 15.83 10.60 -4.26
CA LEU A 389 16.07 9.37 -5.02
C LEU A 389 15.91 9.55 -6.54
N GLY A 390 15.50 10.73 -7.01
CA GLY A 390 15.14 10.94 -8.41
C GLY A 390 13.78 10.35 -8.78
N THR A 391 12.94 10.06 -7.80
CA THR A 391 11.60 9.50 -7.99
C THR A 391 10.78 10.39 -8.92
N LYS A 392 10.23 9.81 -9.98
CA LYS A 392 9.35 10.48 -10.94
C LYS A 392 7.90 10.31 -10.52
N ASP A 393 7.48 11.02 -9.49
CA ASP A 393 6.11 11.03 -8.98
C ASP A 393 5.50 12.43 -9.21
N PRO A 394 4.43 12.54 -10.02
CA PRO A 394 3.84 13.83 -10.35
C PRO A 394 3.21 14.53 -9.15
N LEU A 395 2.83 13.81 -8.10
CA LEU A 395 2.30 14.43 -6.90
C LEU A 395 3.40 15.02 -6.03
N LEU A 396 4.55 14.34 -5.89
CA LEU A 396 5.73 14.92 -5.22
C LEU A 396 6.19 16.20 -5.95
N TYR A 397 6.15 16.20 -7.29
CA TYR A 397 6.46 17.38 -8.08
C TYR A 397 5.46 18.51 -7.82
N PHE A 398 4.15 18.20 -7.77
CA PHE A 398 3.12 19.17 -7.44
C PHE A 398 3.31 19.74 -6.02
N HIS A 399 3.57 18.90 -5.02
CA HIS A 399 3.79 19.35 -3.64
C HIS A 399 5.01 20.27 -3.52
N LEU A 400 6.11 19.94 -4.19
CA LEU A 400 7.27 20.83 -4.25
C LEU A 400 6.94 22.15 -4.95
N GLY A 401 6.25 22.10 -6.10
CA GLY A 401 5.79 23.31 -6.80
C GLY A 401 4.91 24.18 -5.91
N TYR A 402 3.98 23.57 -5.17
CA TYR A 402 3.13 24.30 -4.22
C TYR A 402 3.96 24.97 -3.11
N ALA A 403 4.94 24.27 -2.56
CA ALA A 403 5.83 24.81 -1.52
C ALA A 403 6.69 25.96 -2.06
N GLU A 404 7.19 25.87 -3.30
CA GLU A 404 7.92 26.94 -3.98
C GLU A 404 7.01 28.19 -4.18
N GLY A 405 5.77 27.99 -4.67
CA GLY A 405 4.80 29.07 -4.84
C GLY A 405 4.40 29.72 -3.51
N CYS A 406 4.22 28.91 -2.48
CA CYS A 406 3.97 29.35 -1.12
C CYS A 406 5.11 30.23 -0.57
N ALA A 407 6.36 29.94 -0.95
CA ALA A 407 7.55 30.72 -0.58
C ALA A 407 7.80 31.93 -1.51
N GLY A 408 6.91 32.20 -2.46
CA GLY A 408 7.03 33.32 -3.41
C GLY A 408 7.75 32.99 -4.72
N ASN A 409 8.27 31.79 -4.89
CA ASN A 409 9.03 31.36 -6.07
C ASN A 409 8.11 30.94 -7.23
N ARG A 410 7.35 31.88 -7.80
CA ARG A 410 6.33 31.61 -8.83
C ARG A 410 6.88 30.90 -10.07
N ALA A 411 8.10 31.26 -10.51
CA ALA A 411 8.73 30.61 -11.66
C ALA A 411 8.98 29.10 -11.37
N ALA A 412 9.61 28.77 -10.24
CA ALA A 412 9.83 27.39 -9.84
C ALA A 412 8.51 26.61 -9.63
N MET A 413 7.48 27.24 -9.07
CA MET A 413 6.15 26.64 -8.97
C MET A 413 5.62 26.22 -10.36
N ARG A 414 5.69 27.13 -11.35
CA ARG A 414 5.21 26.83 -12.70
C ARG A 414 6.00 25.67 -13.35
N ASP A 415 7.31 25.67 -13.19
CA ASP A 415 8.17 24.60 -13.72
C ASP A 415 7.81 23.24 -13.11
N TRP A 416 7.65 23.16 -11.79
CA TRP A 416 7.27 21.91 -11.13
C TRP A 416 5.86 21.46 -11.49
N TYR A 417 4.90 22.37 -11.64
CA TYR A 417 3.55 22.03 -12.08
C TYR A 417 3.55 21.53 -13.53
N ALA A 418 4.34 22.14 -14.41
CA ALA A 418 4.49 21.69 -15.79
C ALA A 418 5.07 20.27 -15.84
N ARG A 419 6.15 20.01 -15.08
CA ARG A 419 6.74 18.66 -14.97
C ARG A 419 5.76 17.63 -14.41
N ALA A 420 4.93 18.00 -13.44
CA ALA A 420 3.92 17.09 -12.90
C ALA A 420 2.88 16.70 -13.96
N LEU A 421 2.39 17.69 -14.74
CA LEU A 421 1.43 17.47 -15.82
C LEU A 421 2.04 16.78 -17.04
N GLU A 422 3.31 17.01 -17.33
CA GLU A 422 4.05 16.30 -18.37
C GLU A 422 4.19 14.79 -18.04
N LEU A 423 4.51 14.47 -16.78
CA LEU A 423 4.57 13.06 -16.33
C LEU A 423 3.21 12.37 -16.41
N SER A 424 2.17 13.04 -15.97
CA SER A 424 0.80 12.53 -16.01
C SER A 424 -0.20 13.69 -15.98
N PRO A 425 -0.88 14.00 -17.10
CA PRO A 425 -1.83 15.10 -17.17
C PRO A 425 -3.00 14.99 -16.19
N GLN A 426 -3.30 13.78 -15.74
CA GLN A 426 -4.42 13.44 -14.84
C GLN A 426 -3.94 12.80 -13.52
N PHE A 427 -2.75 13.16 -13.07
CA PHE A 427 -2.09 12.55 -11.89
C PHE A 427 -2.96 12.61 -10.62
N SER A 428 -3.90 13.51 -10.56
CA SER A 428 -4.75 13.72 -9.40
C SER A 428 -6.08 14.37 -9.80
N VAL A 429 -7.20 13.75 -9.38
CA VAL A 429 -8.54 14.33 -9.54
C VAL A 429 -8.62 15.72 -8.87
N ARG A 430 -7.90 15.91 -7.76
CA ARG A 430 -7.85 17.15 -6.99
C ARG A 430 -6.84 18.16 -7.55
N TRP A 431 -5.60 17.73 -7.71
CA TRP A 431 -4.47 18.65 -7.84
C TRP A 431 -4.07 18.91 -9.28
N ALA A 432 -4.35 18.00 -10.23
CA ALA A 432 -4.08 18.26 -11.63
C ALA A 432 -4.88 19.46 -12.19
N PRO A 433 -6.17 19.65 -11.83
CA PRO A 433 -6.88 20.89 -12.20
C PRO A 433 -6.25 22.15 -11.60
N VAL A 434 -5.76 22.08 -10.37
CA VAL A 434 -5.08 23.23 -9.73
C VAL A 434 -3.81 23.59 -10.47
N ALA A 435 -2.99 22.59 -10.83
CA ALA A 435 -1.77 22.79 -11.60
C ALA A 435 -2.08 23.41 -12.99
N ARG A 436 -3.07 22.88 -13.72
CA ARG A 436 -3.50 23.43 -15.02
C ARG A 436 -3.93 24.89 -14.91
N THR A 437 -4.82 25.20 -13.97
CA THR A 437 -5.29 26.57 -13.75
C THR A 437 -4.13 27.54 -13.45
N ALA A 438 -3.17 27.12 -12.62
CA ALA A 438 -2.01 27.94 -12.28
C ALA A 438 -1.09 28.20 -13.49
N LEU A 439 -1.09 27.32 -14.48
CA LEU A 439 -0.33 27.47 -15.73
C LEU A 439 -1.10 28.24 -16.81
N GLY A 440 -2.39 28.50 -16.61
CA GLY A 440 -3.27 29.10 -17.60
C GLY A 440 -3.77 28.10 -18.67
N CYS A 441 -3.69 26.84 -18.42
CA CYS A 441 -4.24 25.76 -19.25
C CYS A 441 -5.68 25.46 -18.80
N SER A 442 -6.65 25.68 -19.69
CA SER A 442 -8.07 25.37 -19.47
C SER A 442 -8.37 23.91 -19.82
#